data_c9adb9217773aa8ec7426750291bb19f
#
_entry.id   c9adb9217773aa8ec7426750291bb19f
#
_cell.length_a   1.000
_cell.length_b   1.000
_cell.length_c   1.000
_cell.angle_alpha   90.00
_cell.angle_beta   90.00
_cell.angle_gamma   90.00
#
_symmetry.space_group_name_H-M   'P 1'
#
loop_
_entity.id
_entity.type
_entity.pdbx_description
1 polymer ?
#
loop_
_entity_poly.entity_id
_entity_poly.type
_entity_poly.pdbx_seq_one_letter_code
_entity_poly.pdbx_strand_id
1 'polypeptide(L)'
;NQVNAYLARLMNNYPDYDVEIDEVHHIHKLDAPSGTAITLAETLIQHLDRKTDWVKGELHTPEGIVSGQHDAKKEDLVINSFRRGEVPGIHTIRYNSEFDEISITHDAHNRGGFALGAVLAAEFTANHEGLLTMDDLFKQPTR
;
A
#
# COMPACT_ATOMS: atom_id res chain seq x y z
N ASN A 1 1.31 4.36 6.21
CA ASN A 1 -0.11 4.48 5.89
C ASN A 1 -0.67 5.90 6.12
N GLN A 2 -0.23 6.65 7.15
CA GLN A 2 -0.74 8.01 7.44
C GLN A 2 -0.56 8.98 6.27
N VAL A 3 0.60 8.99 5.61
CA VAL A 3 0.84 9.83 4.41
C VAL A 3 -0.10 9.43 3.28
N ASN A 4 -0.35 8.13 3.08
CA ASN A 4 -1.33 7.62 2.13
C ASN A 4 -2.74 8.18 2.41
N ALA A 5 -3.20 8.09 3.65
CA ALA A 5 -4.50 8.61 4.05
C ALA A 5 -4.61 10.14 3.88
N TYR A 6 -3.53 10.87 4.19
CA TYR A 6 -3.49 12.32 4.01
C TYR A 6 -3.58 12.70 2.54
N LEU A 7 -2.77 12.08 1.67
CA LEU A 7 -2.80 12.35 0.23
C LEU A 7 -4.15 11.95 -0.37
N ALA A 8 -4.73 10.82 0.03
CA ALA A 8 -6.04 10.39 -0.46
C ALA A 8 -7.13 11.44 -0.19
N ARG A 9 -7.17 12.01 1.02
CA ARG A 9 -8.09 13.09 1.35
C ARG A 9 -7.91 14.32 0.46
N LEU A 10 -6.68 14.72 0.15
CA LEU A 10 -6.41 15.82 -0.78
C LEU A 10 -6.89 15.48 -2.19
N MET A 11 -6.52 14.28 -2.67
CA MET A 11 -6.81 13.82 -4.03
C MET A 11 -8.29 13.50 -4.26
N ASN A 12 -9.09 13.38 -3.20
CA ASN A 12 -10.54 13.24 -3.35
C ASN A 12 -11.19 14.45 -4.05
N ASN A 13 -10.57 15.63 -3.91
CA ASN A 13 -11.02 16.86 -4.59
C ASN A 13 -10.60 16.96 -6.08
N TYR A 14 -9.82 15.99 -6.57
CA TYR A 14 -9.28 15.97 -7.93
C TYR A 14 -9.67 14.66 -8.65
N PRO A 15 -10.93 14.56 -9.12
CA PRO A 15 -11.47 13.30 -9.67
C PRO A 15 -10.85 12.88 -11.01
N ASP A 16 -10.12 13.77 -11.68
CA ASP A 16 -9.41 13.48 -12.93
C ASP A 16 -8.18 12.59 -12.72
N TYR A 17 -7.69 12.49 -11.48
CA TYR A 17 -6.65 11.54 -11.13
C TYR A 17 -7.26 10.19 -10.79
N ASP A 18 -6.95 9.19 -11.60
CA ASP A 18 -7.19 7.79 -11.23
C ASP A 18 -6.09 7.28 -10.30
N VAL A 19 -6.37 6.23 -9.54
CA VAL A 19 -5.43 5.69 -8.55
C VAL A 19 -5.30 4.19 -8.70
N GLU A 20 -4.05 3.71 -8.63
CA GLU A 20 -3.69 2.30 -8.60
C GLU A 20 -2.55 2.03 -7.63
N ILE A 21 -2.37 0.77 -7.29
CA ILE A 21 -1.27 0.31 -6.42
C ILE A 21 -0.47 -0.75 -7.17
N ASP A 22 0.87 -0.61 -7.10
CA ASP A 22 1.79 -1.69 -7.45
C ASP A 22 2.51 -2.19 -6.20
N GLU A 23 2.63 -3.51 -6.07
CA GLU A 23 3.46 -4.13 -5.06
C GLU A 23 4.47 -5.10 -5.68
N VAL A 24 5.70 -5.05 -5.21
CA VAL A 24 6.79 -5.92 -5.66
C VAL A 24 7.34 -6.69 -4.47
N HIS A 25 7.45 -8.00 -4.60
CA HIS A 25 8.06 -8.89 -3.61
C HIS A 25 8.93 -9.95 -4.28
N HIS A 26 9.67 -10.69 -3.44
CA HIS A 26 10.49 -11.82 -3.86
C HIS A 26 9.67 -12.92 -4.57
N ILE A 27 10.33 -13.71 -5.41
CA ILE A 27 9.68 -14.76 -6.21
C ILE A 27 9.03 -15.87 -5.40
N HIS A 28 9.41 -16.04 -4.13
CA HIS A 28 8.87 -17.07 -3.21
C HIS A 28 7.58 -16.63 -2.50
N LYS A 29 7.11 -15.39 -2.68
CA LYS A 29 5.86 -14.92 -2.09
C LYS A 29 4.68 -15.49 -2.83
N LEU A 30 3.86 -16.28 -2.13
CA LEU A 30 2.73 -17.00 -2.72
C LEU A 30 1.46 -16.16 -2.81
N ASP A 31 1.17 -15.38 -1.77
CA ASP A 31 -0.02 -14.52 -1.74
C ASP A 31 0.16 -13.28 -2.64
N ALA A 32 -0.89 -12.92 -3.35
CA ALA A 32 -1.02 -11.71 -4.17
C ALA A 32 -2.48 -11.23 -4.16
N PRO A 33 -2.75 -9.95 -3.91
CA PRO A 33 -1.81 -8.92 -3.46
C PRO A 33 -1.28 -9.17 -2.04
N SER A 34 -0.18 -8.46 -1.68
CA SER A 34 0.35 -8.50 -0.31
C SER A 34 -0.63 -7.86 0.70
N GLY A 35 -0.61 -8.33 1.96
CA GLY A 35 -1.43 -7.75 3.02
C GLY A 35 -1.23 -6.24 3.20
N THR A 36 0.01 -5.75 3.03
CA THR A 36 0.30 -4.31 3.06
C THR A 36 -0.40 -3.57 1.93
N ALA A 37 -0.38 -4.09 0.71
CA ALA A 37 -1.07 -3.47 -0.43
C ALA A 37 -2.59 -3.42 -0.21
N ILE A 38 -3.18 -4.48 0.35
CA ILE A 38 -4.61 -4.50 0.72
C ILE A 38 -4.91 -3.41 1.76
N THR A 39 -4.13 -3.31 2.82
CA THR A 39 -4.31 -2.26 3.86
C THR A 39 -4.18 -0.85 3.27
N LEU A 40 -3.26 -0.63 2.32
CA LEU A 40 -3.14 0.65 1.62
C LEU A 40 -4.37 0.94 0.76
N ALA A 41 -4.88 -0.07 0.04
CA ALA A 41 -6.08 0.06 -0.78
C ALA A 41 -7.33 0.38 0.05
N GLU A 42 -7.54 -0.34 1.16
CA GLU A 42 -8.65 -0.08 2.09
C GLU A 42 -8.60 1.35 2.64
N THR A 43 -7.39 1.86 2.94
CA THR A 43 -7.21 3.25 3.35
C THR A 43 -7.58 4.24 2.24
N LEU A 44 -7.23 3.96 0.99
CA LEU A 44 -7.60 4.79 -0.16
C LEU A 44 -9.13 4.82 -0.35
N ILE A 45 -9.78 3.68 -0.31
CA ILE A 45 -11.23 3.54 -0.47
C ILE A 45 -11.99 4.32 0.61
N GLN A 46 -11.50 4.34 1.85
CA GLN A 46 -12.09 5.12 2.94
C GLN A 46 -12.06 6.64 2.70
N HIS A 47 -11.22 7.14 1.80
CA HIS A 47 -10.98 8.56 1.59
C HIS A 47 -11.20 9.05 0.16
N LEU A 48 -11.47 8.15 -0.78
CA LEU A 48 -11.72 8.46 -2.19
C LEU A 48 -13.14 8.02 -2.58
N ASP A 49 -14.08 8.96 -2.63
CA ASP A 49 -15.50 8.70 -2.93
C ASP A 49 -15.70 7.98 -4.27
N ARG A 50 -14.74 8.13 -5.20
CA ARG A 50 -14.78 7.50 -6.54
C ARG A 50 -14.28 6.04 -6.56
N LYS A 51 -13.78 5.50 -5.44
CA LYS A 51 -13.34 4.11 -5.33
C LYS A 51 -14.16 3.38 -4.28
N THR A 52 -14.75 2.25 -4.64
CA THR A 52 -15.69 1.49 -3.78
C THR A 52 -15.14 0.18 -3.29
N ASP A 53 -14.25 -0.46 -4.06
CA ASP A 53 -13.62 -1.73 -3.72
C ASP A 53 -12.25 -1.82 -4.37
N TRP A 54 -11.44 -2.80 -3.94
CA TRP A 54 -10.20 -3.11 -4.61
C TRP A 54 -10.31 -4.44 -5.36
N VAL A 55 -9.58 -4.54 -6.46
CA VAL A 55 -9.53 -5.75 -7.29
C VAL A 55 -8.08 -6.17 -7.56
N LYS A 56 -7.89 -7.46 -7.73
CA LYS A 56 -6.60 -8.00 -8.18
C LYS A 56 -6.36 -7.61 -9.62
N GLY A 57 -5.33 -6.83 -9.86
CA GLY A 57 -4.78 -6.56 -11.17
C GLY A 57 -3.89 -7.71 -11.67
N GLU A 58 -2.90 -7.38 -12.46
CA GLU A 58 -1.98 -8.36 -13.01
C GLU A 58 -1.02 -8.90 -11.96
N LEU A 59 -0.73 -10.21 -12.02
CA LEU A 59 0.37 -10.85 -11.32
C LEU A 59 1.50 -11.16 -12.31
N HIS A 60 2.57 -10.40 -12.21
CA HIS A 60 3.78 -10.58 -13.01
C HIS A 60 4.77 -11.48 -12.29
N THR A 61 5.19 -12.57 -12.93
CA THR A 61 6.23 -13.50 -12.44
C THR A 61 7.38 -13.55 -13.43
N PRO A 62 8.53 -14.17 -13.09
CA PRO A 62 9.61 -14.40 -14.05
C PRO A 62 9.17 -15.19 -15.29
N GLU A 63 8.14 -16.03 -15.14
CA GLU A 63 7.59 -16.86 -16.24
C GLU A 63 6.55 -16.13 -17.08
N GLY A 64 6.12 -14.93 -16.67
CA GLY A 64 5.15 -14.11 -17.39
C GLY A 64 3.99 -13.63 -16.51
N ILE A 65 2.94 -13.11 -17.15
CA ILE A 65 1.72 -12.67 -16.48
C ILE A 65 0.83 -13.89 -16.24
N VAL A 66 0.56 -14.19 -14.97
CA VAL A 66 -0.19 -15.39 -14.55
C VAL A 66 -1.67 -15.12 -14.39
N SER A 67 -2.02 -13.94 -13.93
CA SER A 67 -3.42 -13.55 -13.71
C SER A 67 -3.58 -12.05 -13.89
N GLY A 68 -4.79 -11.62 -14.18
CA GLY A 68 -5.15 -10.22 -14.25
C GLY A 68 -6.65 -10.12 -14.42
N GLN A 69 -7.27 -9.16 -13.75
CA GLN A 69 -8.66 -8.85 -13.96
C GLN A 69 -8.74 -7.77 -15.04
N HIS A 70 -9.08 -8.18 -16.26
CA HIS A 70 -9.15 -7.28 -17.42
C HIS A 70 -10.42 -6.43 -17.45
N ASP A 71 -11.38 -6.69 -16.54
CA ASP A 71 -12.70 -6.05 -16.50
C ASP A 71 -12.88 -5.14 -15.27
N ALA A 72 -11.79 -4.55 -14.75
CA ALA A 72 -11.88 -3.60 -13.64
C ALA A 72 -12.73 -2.39 -14.06
N LYS A 73 -13.72 -2.05 -13.23
CA LYS A 73 -14.56 -0.88 -13.44
C LYS A 73 -13.82 0.38 -12.99
N LYS A 74 -14.31 1.53 -13.37
CA LYS A 74 -13.72 2.82 -12.99
C LYS A 74 -13.69 3.03 -11.47
N GLU A 75 -14.70 2.51 -10.78
CA GLU A 75 -14.81 2.56 -9.32
C GLU A 75 -13.96 1.52 -8.58
N ASP A 76 -13.33 0.57 -9.28
CA ASP A 76 -12.42 -0.39 -8.69
C ASP A 76 -11.01 0.21 -8.55
N LEU A 77 -10.37 -0.08 -7.42
CA LEU A 77 -8.96 0.24 -7.18
C LEU A 77 -8.13 -0.99 -7.54
N VAL A 78 -7.31 -0.88 -8.59
CA VAL A 78 -6.50 -2.00 -9.07
C VAL A 78 -5.22 -2.13 -8.26
N ILE A 79 -4.89 -3.36 -7.84
CA ILE A 79 -3.61 -3.70 -7.21
C ILE A 79 -2.86 -4.68 -8.11
N ASN A 80 -1.79 -4.21 -8.75
CA ASN A 80 -0.89 -5.06 -9.51
C ASN A 80 0.20 -5.64 -8.62
N SER A 81 0.57 -6.88 -8.88
CA SER A 81 1.57 -7.61 -8.10
C SER A 81 2.74 -8.05 -8.98
N PHE A 82 3.95 -7.84 -8.51
CA PHE A 82 5.17 -8.22 -9.23
C PHE A 82 6.03 -9.12 -8.35
N ARG A 83 6.56 -10.20 -8.92
CA ARG A 83 7.48 -11.13 -8.27
C ARG A 83 8.84 -11.03 -8.92
N ARG A 84 9.83 -10.51 -8.16
CA ARG A 84 11.15 -10.17 -8.70
C ARG A 84 12.26 -10.50 -7.71
N GLY A 85 13.16 -11.38 -8.08
CA GLY A 85 14.36 -11.71 -7.29
C GLY A 85 14.08 -11.92 -5.81
N GLU A 86 14.85 -11.27 -4.95
CA GLU A 86 14.74 -11.34 -3.49
C GLU A 86 14.22 -10.02 -2.86
N VAL A 87 13.42 -9.25 -3.60
CA VAL A 87 12.87 -7.96 -3.14
C VAL A 87 12.09 -8.14 -1.83
N PRO A 88 12.47 -7.44 -0.74
CA PRO A 88 11.79 -7.57 0.56
C PRO A 88 10.36 -7.03 0.55
N GLY A 89 10.12 -5.98 -0.24
CA GLY A 89 8.82 -5.38 -0.45
C GLY A 89 8.93 -3.93 -0.94
N ILE A 90 8.29 -3.64 -2.06
CA ILE A 90 8.10 -2.28 -2.58
C ILE A 90 6.61 -2.06 -2.74
N HIS A 91 6.10 -0.92 -2.34
CA HIS A 91 4.71 -0.53 -2.53
C HIS A 91 4.67 0.87 -3.12
N THR A 92 4.02 1.01 -4.25
CA THR A 92 3.85 2.29 -4.95
C THR A 92 2.37 2.57 -5.14
N ILE A 93 1.92 3.73 -4.67
CA ILE A 93 0.60 4.27 -4.96
C ILE A 93 0.78 5.33 -6.02
N ARG A 94 0.05 5.24 -7.13
CA ARG A 94 0.08 6.20 -8.21
C ARG A 94 -1.27 6.85 -8.40
N TYR A 95 -1.26 8.17 -8.48
CA TYR A 95 -2.38 8.99 -8.94
C TYR A 95 -2.02 9.53 -10.31
N ASN A 96 -2.73 9.11 -11.32
CA ASN A 96 -2.41 9.41 -12.72
C ASN A 96 -3.53 10.22 -13.39
N SER A 97 -3.16 11.30 -14.08
CA SER A 97 -4.03 12.13 -14.89
C SER A 97 -3.58 12.15 -16.36
N GLU A 98 -4.28 12.89 -17.20
CA GLU A 98 -3.85 13.14 -18.58
C GLU A 98 -2.50 13.91 -18.63
N PHE A 99 -2.19 14.70 -17.61
CA PHE A 99 -1.09 15.67 -17.66
C PHE A 99 0.13 15.25 -16.85
N ASP A 100 -0.06 14.52 -15.75
CA ASP A 100 1.01 14.17 -14.82
C ASP A 100 0.65 12.98 -13.91
N GLU A 101 1.64 12.55 -13.17
CA GLU A 101 1.53 11.49 -12.15
C GLU A 101 2.05 12.00 -10.80
N ILE A 102 1.31 11.69 -9.73
CA ILE A 102 1.79 11.82 -8.36
C ILE A 102 1.95 10.43 -7.78
N SER A 103 3.14 10.08 -7.28
CA SER A 103 3.38 8.77 -6.69
C SER A 103 4.00 8.83 -5.30
N ILE A 104 3.63 7.85 -4.45
CA ILE A 104 4.29 7.57 -3.18
C ILE A 104 4.85 6.16 -3.25
N THR A 105 6.16 6.02 -3.05
CA THR A 105 6.83 4.72 -3.02
C THR A 105 7.49 4.50 -1.67
N HIS A 106 7.25 3.32 -1.08
CA HIS A 106 8.04 2.76 0.00
C HIS A 106 8.82 1.56 -0.55
N ASP A 107 10.14 1.66 -0.54
CA ASP A 107 11.07 0.62 -0.99
C ASP A 107 11.88 0.11 0.21
N ALA A 108 11.59 -1.11 0.64
CA ALA A 108 12.33 -1.76 1.71
C ALA A 108 13.62 -2.38 1.15
N HIS A 109 14.77 -1.81 1.47
CA HIS A 109 16.07 -2.33 1.05
C HIS A 109 16.43 -3.65 1.75
N ASN A 110 15.93 -3.86 2.96
CA ASN A 110 16.09 -5.09 3.75
C ASN A 110 15.02 -5.17 4.84
N ARG A 111 14.99 -6.27 5.60
CA ARG A 111 14.01 -6.50 6.66
C ARG A 111 14.32 -5.82 7.99
N GLY A 112 15.49 -5.16 8.13
CA GLY A 112 15.91 -4.52 9.37
C GLY A 112 14.97 -3.43 9.86
N GLY A 113 14.39 -2.64 8.94
CA GLY A 113 13.40 -1.63 9.28
C GLY A 113 12.13 -2.22 9.91
N PHE A 114 11.68 -3.39 9.45
CA PHE A 114 10.53 -4.08 10.03
C PHE A 114 10.84 -4.61 11.44
N ALA A 115 12.03 -5.17 11.62
CA ALA A 115 12.48 -5.63 12.94
C ALA A 115 12.60 -4.47 13.94
N LEU A 116 13.18 -3.34 13.52
CA LEU A 116 13.24 -2.13 14.34
C LEU A 116 11.86 -1.62 14.73
N GLY A 117 10.92 -1.58 13.76
CA GLY A 117 9.54 -1.19 14.02
C GLY A 117 8.85 -2.09 15.05
N ALA A 118 9.10 -3.40 15.00
CA ALA A 118 8.58 -4.34 16.00
C ALA A 118 9.14 -4.10 17.40
N VAL A 119 10.43 -3.79 17.52
CA VAL A 119 11.07 -3.45 18.81
C VAL A 119 10.46 -2.15 19.37
N LEU A 120 10.33 -1.10 18.55
CA LEU A 120 9.72 0.17 18.98
C LEU A 120 8.27 -0.02 19.42
N ALA A 121 7.50 -0.86 18.73
CA ALA A 121 6.14 -1.20 19.14
C ALA A 121 6.12 -1.96 20.46
N ALA A 122 7.04 -2.91 20.69
CA ALA A 122 7.15 -3.63 21.94
C ALA A 122 7.51 -2.72 23.12
N GLU A 123 8.46 -1.81 22.94
CA GLU A 123 8.83 -0.80 23.96
C GLU A 123 7.67 0.13 24.28
N PHE A 124 6.90 0.53 23.24
CA PHE A 124 5.71 1.35 23.42
C PHE A 124 4.65 0.62 24.24
N THR A 125 4.33 -0.62 23.89
CA THR A 125 3.30 -1.41 24.62
C THR A 125 3.68 -1.73 26.06
N ALA A 126 4.98 -1.83 26.39
CA ALA A 126 5.44 -2.05 27.76
C ALA A 126 5.06 -0.90 28.73
N ASN A 127 4.79 0.29 28.20
CA ASN A 127 4.47 1.50 28.97
C ASN A 127 3.03 2.01 28.78
N HIS A 128 2.19 1.24 28.09
CA HIS A 128 0.80 1.62 27.78
C HIS A 128 -0.12 0.43 27.97
N GLU A 129 -1.37 0.70 28.38
CA GLU A 129 -2.39 -0.32 28.61
C GLU A 129 -3.55 -0.17 27.62
N GLY A 130 -4.28 -1.26 27.39
CA GLY A 130 -5.46 -1.31 26.54
C GLY A 130 -5.19 -1.82 25.13
N LEU A 131 -6.15 -1.61 24.22
CA LEU A 131 -5.99 -1.93 22.80
C LEU A 131 -5.18 -0.82 22.11
N LEU A 132 -3.96 -1.12 21.77
CA LEU A 132 -3.00 -0.20 21.17
C LEU A 132 -2.87 -0.43 19.67
N THR A 133 -2.76 0.64 18.91
CA THR A 133 -2.61 0.63 17.46
C THR A 133 -1.34 1.36 17.04
N MET A 134 -0.95 1.20 15.76
CA MET A 134 0.17 1.98 15.19
C MET A 134 -0.09 3.49 15.23
N ASP A 135 -1.35 3.93 15.17
CA ASP A 135 -1.68 5.35 15.27
C ASP A 135 -1.37 5.89 16.66
N ASP A 136 -1.53 5.09 17.71
CA ASP A 136 -1.19 5.50 19.07
C ASP A 136 0.33 5.65 19.24
N LEU A 137 1.11 4.76 18.62
CA LEU A 137 2.57 4.86 18.59
C LEU A 137 3.04 6.15 17.90
N PHE A 138 2.42 6.53 16.77
CA PHE A 138 2.83 7.69 15.97
C PHE A 138 2.27 9.04 16.47
N LYS A 139 1.31 9.04 17.39
CA LYS A 139 0.81 10.26 18.06
C LYS A 139 1.75 10.78 19.15
N GLN A 140 2.77 10.02 19.54
CA GLN A 140 3.74 10.50 20.52
C GLN A 140 4.52 11.69 19.96
N PRO A 141 4.73 12.77 20.76
CA PRO A 141 5.59 13.86 20.33
C PRO A 141 6.99 13.31 20.05
N THR A 142 7.49 13.55 18.84
CA THR A 142 8.89 13.30 18.51
C THR A 142 9.78 14.02 19.53
N ARG A 143 10.62 13.25 20.20
CA ARG A 143 11.64 13.79 21.13
C ARG A 143 12.64 14.63 20.37
#